data_9a5b2e575c2874fd60c9d180be58acce
#
_entry.id   9a5b2e575c2874fd60c9d180be58acce
#
_cell.length_a   1.000
_cell.length_b   1.000
_cell.length_c   1.000
_cell.angle_alpha   90.00
_cell.angle_beta   90.00
_cell.angle_gamma   90.00
#
_symmetry.space_group_name_H-M   'P 1'
#
loop_
_entity.id
_entity.type
_entity.pdbx_description
1 polymer ?
#
loop_
_entity_poly.entity_id
_entity_poly.type
_entity_poly.pdbx_seq_one_letter_code
_entity_poly.pdbx_strand_id
1 'polypeptide(L)' 'MGFIGVYTSIYDYHPQAQGELELREGDLLYILEKSDEDDWWKAKKKADRDDEDEPEGLVPNNYVEEVRTPF' A
#
# COMPACT_ATOMS: atom_id res chain seq x y z
N MET A 1 7.09 10.78 9.48
CA MET A 1 7.63 10.38 8.24
C MET A 1 7.94 8.94 8.28
N GLY A 2 8.41 8.30 7.68
CA GLY A 2 8.77 6.97 7.91
C GLY A 2 7.98 5.99 7.15
N PHE A 3 8.05 6.07 5.86
CA PHE A 3 7.67 4.92 5.09
C PHE A 3 8.93 4.18 4.66
N ILE A 4 8.77 2.86 4.43
CA ILE A 4 9.89 1.99 4.10
C ILE A 4 10.17 2.05 2.60
N GLY A 5 9.15 2.20 1.79
CA GLY A 5 9.33 2.25 0.35
C GLY A 5 8.03 2.58 -0.35
N VAL A 6 8.14 2.82 -1.65
CA VAL A 6 7.00 3.09 -2.50
C VAL A 6 6.71 1.83 -3.30
N TYR A 7 5.45 1.42 -3.27
CA TYR A 7 5.00 0.20 -3.94
C TYR A 7 3.80 0.52 -4.81
N THR A 8 3.55 -0.33 -5.78
CA THR A 8 2.35 -0.22 -6.61
C THR A 8 1.52 -1.49 -6.42
N SER A 9 0.21 -1.33 -6.45
CA SER A 9 -0.69 -2.46 -6.40
C SER A 9 -0.73 -3.13 -7.77
N ILE A 10 -0.56 -4.45 -7.79
CA ILE A 10 -0.58 -5.21 -9.04
C ILE A 10 -1.91 -5.91 -9.26
N TYR A 11 -2.79 -5.89 -8.27
CA TYR A 11 -4.14 -6.44 -8.38
C TYR A 11 -5.11 -5.57 -7.61
N ASP A 12 -6.38 -5.67 -7.97
CA ASP A 12 -7.45 -5.08 -7.16
C ASP A 12 -7.65 -5.91 -5.90
N TYR A 13 -7.95 -5.24 -4.80
CA TYR A 13 -8.27 -5.92 -3.55
C TYR A 13 -9.40 -5.18 -2.85
N HIS A 14 -10.42 -5.91 -2.46
CA HIS A 14 -11.53 -5.36 -1.68
C HIS A 14 -11.39 -5.79 -0.23
N PRO A 15 -11.42 -4.85 0.72
CA PRO A 15 -11.30 -5.21 2.13
C PRO A 15 -12.37 -6.19 2.56
N GLN A 16 -11.98 -7.18 3.35
CA GLN A 16 -12.90 -8.17 3.88
C GLN A 16 -13.03 -8.06 5.39
N ALA A 17 -12.27 -7.18 6.01
CA ALA A 17 -12.31 -6.94 7.44
C ALA A 17 -11.91 -5.51 7.71
N GLN A 18 -12.22 -5.02 8.91
CA GLN A 18 -11.80 -3.70 9.31
C GLN A 18 -10.29 -3.63 9.37
N GLY A 19 -9.75 -2.48 9.01
CA GLY A 19 -8.31 -2.28 9.04
C GLY A 19 -7.62 -2.63 7.75
N GLU A 20 -8.31 -3.22 6.79
CA GLU A 20 -7.74 -3.51 5.48
C GLU A 20 -7.95 -2.35 4.54
N LEU A 21 -7.00 -2.15 3.66
CA LEU A 21 -7.01 -1.05 2.71
C LEU A 21 -7.48 -1.56 1.35
N GLU A 22 -8.38 -0.82 0.74
CA GLU A 22 -8.81 -1.14 -0.62
C GLU A 22 -7.71 -0.80 -1.60
N LEU A 23 -7.47 -1.70 -2.54
CA LEU A 23 -6.46 -1.51 -3.57
C LEU A 23 -7.10 -1.59 -4.94
N ARG A 24 -6.56 -0.80 -5.86
CA ARG A 24 -6.84 -0.92 -7.29
C ARG A 24 -5.53 -1.06 -8.00
N GLU A 25 -5.53 -1.85 -9.04
CA GLU A 25 -4.32 -2.05 -9.85
C GLU A 25 -3.75 -0.70 -10.27
N GLY A 26 -2.47 -0.51 -10.03
CA GLY A 26 -1.79 0.73 -10.38
C GLY A 26 -1.73 1.77 -9.27
N ASP A 27 -2.43 1.55 -8.15
CA ASP A 27 -2.36 2.48 -7.03
C ASP A 27 -0.94 2.54 -6.48
N LEU A 28 -0.52 3.74 -6.10
CA LEU A 28 0.76 3.93 -5.42
C LEU A 28 0.55 3.93 -3.93
N LEU A 29 1.46 3.27 -3.23
CA LEU A 29 1.36 3.06 -1.80
C LEU A 29 2.69 3.37 -1.15
N TYR A 30 2.62 3.90 0.07
CA TYR A 30 3.78 3.98 0.95
C TYR A 30 3.67 2.84 1.95
N ILE A 31 4.69 1.99 1.99
CA ILE A 31 4.70 0.90 2.97
C ILE A 31 5.25 1.46 4.28
N LEU A 32 4.47 1.37 5.33
CA LEU A 32 4.82 1.91 6.64
C LEU A 32 5.47 0.87 7.52
N GLU A 33 4.99 -0.37 7.47
CA GLU A 33 5.56 -1.45 8.26
C GLU A 33 5.47 -2.74 7.46
N LYS A 34 6.51 -3.54 7.54
CA LYS A 34 6.54 -4.90 7.00
C LYS A 34 6.56 -5.88 8.14
N SER A 35 5.89 -7.01 7.94
CA SER A 35 5.92 -8.09 8.92
C SER A 35 6.56 -9.30 8.27
N ASP A 36 7.49 -9.92 8.97
CA ASP A 36 8.10 -11.17 8.52
C ASP A 36 7.24 -12.36 8.90
N GLU A 37 6.27 -12.15 9.80
CA GLU A 37 5.45 -13.24 10.31
C GLU A 37 4.10 -13.33 9.61
N ASP A 38 3.66 -12.24 9.01
CA ASP A 38 2.37 -12.15 8.35
C ASP A 38 2.52 -11.83 6.88
N ASP A 39 1.51 -12.19 6.12
CA ASP A 39 1.44 -11.83 4.71
C ASP A 39 0.85 -10.43 4.53
N TRP A 40 0.67 -9.68 5.60
CA TRP A 40 0.02 -8.37 5.58
C TRP A 40 0.99 -7.30 6.03
N TRP A 41 1.04 -6.22 5.29
CA TRP A 41 1.89 -5.07 5.60
C TRP A 41 1.00 -3.85 5.81
N LYS A 42 1.46 -2.93 6.64
CA LYS A 42 0.77 -1.67 6.83
C LYS A 42 1.21 -0.68 5.77
N ALA A 43 0.24 -0.07 5.11
CA ALA A 43 0.50 0.84 4.02
C ALA A 43 -0.49 1.99 4.04
N LYS A 44 -0.16 3.08 3.33
CA LYS A 44 -1.13 4.12 3.06
C LYS A 44 -1.09 4.47 1.58
N LYS A 45 -2.24 4.84 1.04
CA LYS A 45 -2.32 5.24 -0.35
C LYS A 45 -1.73 6.62 -0.54
N LYS A 46 -1.01 6.79 -1.65
CA LYS A 46 -0.54 8.09 -2.04
C LYS A 46 -1.70 8.88 -2.63
N ALA A 47 -1.96 10.06 -2.10
CA ALA A 47 -2.99 10.94 -2.65
C ALA A 47 -2.47 11.65 -3.89
N ASP A 48 -3.39 11.91 -4.83
CA ASP A 48 -3.04 12.65 -6.04
C ASP A 48 -2.94 14.14 -5.77
N ARG A 49 -3.59 14.61 -4.72
CA ARG A 49 -3.61 16.03 -4.35
C ARG A 49 -3.33 16.17 -2.87
N ASP A 50 -2.80 17.31 -2.49
CA ASP A 50 -2.46 17.58 -1.09
C ASP A 50 -3.68 17.62 -0.19
N ASP A 51 -4.86 17.92 -0.74
CA ASP A 51 -6.08 18.02 0.05
C ASP A 51 -6.88 16.72 0.09
N GLU A 52 -6.38 15.65 -0.52
CA GLU A 52 -7.03 14.37 -0.46
C GLU A 52 -6.53 13.59 0.76
N ASP A 53 -7.42 12.74 1.28
CA ASP A 53 -7.05 11.83 2.36
C ASP A 53 -6.10 10.76 1.84
N GLU A 54 -5.19 10.36 2.71
CA GLU A 54 -4.31 9.24 2.43
C GLU A 54 -4.65 8.10 3.38
N PRO A 55 -5.64 7.27 3.02
CA PRO A 55 -6.07 6.22 3.93
C PRO A 55 -4.96 5.22 4.20
N GLU A 56 -4.93 4.74 5.44
CA GLU A 56 -3.97 3.73 5.89
C GLU A 56 -4.68 2.43 6.21
N GLY A 57 -3.98 1.34 6.04
CA GLY A 57 -4.53 0.05 6.42
C GLY A 57 -3.60 -1.08 6.03
N LEU A 58 -4.07 -2.29 6.24
CA LEU A 58 -3.32 -3.49 5.92
C LEU A 58 -3.55 -3.89 4.48
N VAL A 59 -2.49 -4.33 3.83
CA VAL A 59 -2.55 -4.81 2.45
C VAL A 59 -1.88 -6.18 2.36
N PRO A 60 -2.38 -7.08 1.49
CA PRO A 60 -1.69 -8.35 1.27
C PRO A 60 -0.39 -8.08 0.53
N ASN A 61 0.71 -8.60 1.06
CA ASN A 61 2.02 -8.25 0.52
C ASN A 61 2.26 -8.82 -0.88
N ASN A 62 1.54 -9.86 -1.26
CA ASN A 62 1.67 -10.43 -2.60
C ASN A 62 0.81 -9.73 -3.64
N TYR A 63 0.10 -8.66 -3.24
CA TYR A 63 -0.67 -7.83 -4.16
C TYR A 63 0.05 -6.52 -4.48
N VAL A 64 1.25 -6.32 -3.96
CA VAL A 64 2.00 -5.09 -4.17
C VAL A 64 3.41 -5.42 -4.63
N GLU A 65 4.01 -4.50 -5.36
CA GLU A 65 5.35 -4.66 -5.91
C GLU A 65 6.11 -3.38 -5.73
N GLU A 66 7.35 -3.48 -5.36
CA GLU A 66 8.19 -2.30 -5.15
C GLU A 66 8.37 -1.54 -6.46
N VAL A 67 8.18 -0.23 -6.39
CA VAL A 67 8.40 0.63 -7.53
C VAL A 67 9.89 0.93 -7.60
N ARG A 68 10.51 0.56 -8.70
CA ARG A 68 11.91 0.84 -8.94
C ARG A 68 12.01 1.85 -10.05
N THR A 69 12.74 2.89 -9.79
CA THR A 69 12.94 3.94 -10.79
C THR A 69 14.28 3.70 -11.46
N PRO A 70 14.28 3.43 -12.75
CA PRO A 70 15.56 3.29 -13.47
C PRO A 70 16.22 4.65 -13.60
N PHE A 71 17.52 4.66 -13.57
CA PHE A 71 18.31 5.87 -13.73
C PHE A 71 19.28 5.71 -14.87
#